data_fe2ba4aeaeac07684fe94d5356a23b19
#
_entry.id   fe2ba4aeaeac07684fe94d5356a23b19
#
_cell.length_a   1.000
_cell.length_b   1.000
_cell.length_c   1.000
_cell.angle_alpha   90.00
_cell.angle_beta   90.00
_cell.angle_gamma   90.00
#
_symmetry.space_group_name_H-M   'P 1'
#
loop_
_entity.id
_entity.type
_entity.pdbx_description
1 polymer ?
#
loop_
_entity_poly.entity_id
_entity_poly.type
_entity_poly.pdbx_seq_one_letter_code
_entity_poly.pdbx_strand_id
1 'polypeptide(L)'
;MLFAWLLASAVTAADDPVALQRGRELFTGERALSGRIVGHSADLPVPASRCVNCHAIQPPAPGPASSAPGTQAFGPVLTRSGLTQASSRRGGPASRYDEAAFCRLLRTGIDPAHVIIPRAMPRYVLTDADCRALWVHLTEQSVR
;
A
#
# COMPACT_ATOMS: atom_id res chain seq x y z
N MET A 1 -42.25 6.48 -30.72
CA MET A 1 -40.78 6.39 -30.57
C MET A 1 -40.46 6.43 -29.10
N LEU A 2 -40.17 5.24 -28.47
CA LEU A 2 -39.82 5.12 -27.05
C LEU A 2 -38.28 5.18 -26.95
N PHE A 3 -37.75 6.23 -26.33
CA PHE A 3 -36.34 6.33 -25.99
C PHE A 3 -36.09 5.56 -24.67
N ALA A 4 -35.49 4.39 -24.75
CA ALA A 4 -35.02 3.67 -23.59
C ALA A 4 -33.71 4.32 -23.09
N TRP A 5 -33.76 4.98 -21.93
CA TRP A 5 -32.58 5.45 -21.22
C TRP A 5 -31.88 4.26 -20.55
N LEU A 6 -30.73 3.87 -21.08
CA LEU A 6 -29.83 2.94 -20.40
C LEU A 6 -29.14 3.70 -19.27
N LEU A 7 -29.56 3.44 -18.04
CA LEU A 7 -28.87 3.89 -16.84
C LEU A 7 -27.59 3.06 -16.71
N ALA A 8 -26.46 3.63 -17.11
CA ALA A 8 -25.16 3.08 -16.80
C ALA A 8 -24.90 3.30 -15.30
N SER A 9 -25.00 2.24 -14.49
CA SER A 9 -24.59 2.26 -13.10
C SER A 9 -23.08 2.46 -13.05
N ALA A 10 -22.62 3.62 -12.59
CA ALA A 10 -21.22 3.86 -12.27
C ALA A 10 -20.89 3.05 -11.01
N VAL A 11 -20.19 1.94 -11.16
CA VAL A 11 -19.57 1.21 -10.04
C VAL A 11 -18.51 2.14 -9.47
N THR A 12 -18.72 2.62 -8.26
CA THR A 12 -17.72 3.41 -7.54
C THR A 12 -16.54 2.51 -7.20
N ALA A 13 -15.33 3.01 -7.33
CA ALA A 13 -14.08 2.24 -7.11
C ALA A 13 -13.95 1.65 -5.68
N ALA A 14 -14.79 2.09 -4.75
CA ALA A 14 -14.86 1.64 -3.36
C ALA A 14 -15.48 0.25 -3.17
N ASP A 15 -16.18 -0.29 -4.17
CA ASP A 15 -16.92 -1.56 -4.08
C ASP A 15 -16.36 -2.63 -5.05
N ASP A 16 -15.05 -2.63 -5.29
CA ASP A 16 -14.41 -3.65 -6.13
C ASP A 16 -13.82 -4.79 -5.28
N PRO A 17 -14.61 -5.85 -4.99
CA PRO A 17 -14.16 -6.97 -4.16
C PRO A 17 -13.00 -7.74 -4.79
N VAL A 18 -12.85 -7.71 -6.10
CA VAL A 18 -11.76 -8.37 -6.83
C VAL A 18 -10.46 -7.60 -6.59
N ALA A 19 -10.50 -6.26 -6.69
CA ALA A 19 -9.34 -5.43 -6.37
C ALA A 19 -8.95 -5.53 -4.90
N LEU A 20 -9.93 -5.54 -3.98
CA LEU A 20 -9.68 -5.69 -2.55
C LEU A 20 -8.98 -7.02 -2.24
N GLN A 21 -9.49 -8.13 -2.78
CA GLN A 21 -8.89 -9.46 -2.60
C GLN A 21 -7.49 -9.55 -3.20
N ARG A 22 -7.31 -9.06 -4.44
CA ARG A 22 -6.00 -9.01 -5.10
C ARG A 22 -5.00 -8.18 -4.30
N GLY A 23 -5.42 -7.04 -3.76
CA GLY A 23 -4.58 -6.19 -2.92
C GLY A 23 -4.14 -6.88 -1.64
N ARG A 24 -5.03 -7.64 -0.99
CA ARG A 24 -4.70 -8.46 0.17
C ARG A 24 -3.65 -9.51 -0.18
N GLU A 25 -3.83 -10.26 -1.27
CA GLU A 25 -2.90 -11.29 -1.72
C GLU A 25 -1.51 -10.73 -2.02
N LEU A 26 -1.44 -9.55 -2.63
CA LEU A 26 -0.18 -8.84 -2.90
C LEU A 26 0.49 -8.39 -1.59
N PHE A 27 -0.29 -7.84 -0.65
CA PHE A 27 0.23 -7.34 0.62
C PHE A 27 0.77 -8.48 1.50
N THR A 28 0.05 -9.59 1.60
CA THR A 28 0.45 -10.76 2.39
C THR A 28 1.52 -11.61 1.70
N GLY A 29 1.70 -11.45 0.40
CA GLY A 29 2.62 -12.22 -0.43
C GLY A 29 2.06 -13.58 -0.88
N GLU A 30 0.74 -13.81 -0.76
CA GLU A 30 0.05 -14.92 -1.43
C GLU A 30 0.21 -14.80 -2.96
N ARG A 31 0.24 -13.56 -3.46
CA ARG A 31 0.65 -13.21 -4.82
C ARG A 31 2.01 -12.54 -4.77
N ALA A 32 2.99 -13.11 -5.46
CA ALA A 32 4.36 -12.64 -5.47
C ALA A 32 4.50 -11.24 -6.09
N LEU A 33 5.35 -10.41 -5.50
CA LEU A 33 5.82 -9.15 -6.04
C LEU A 33 7.32 -9.23 -6.27
N SER A 34 7.78 -8.77 -7.45
CA SER A 34 9.20 -8.52 -7.68
C SER A 34 9.57 -7.17 -7.07
N GLY A 35 10.54 -7.17 -6.18
CA GLY A 35 11.05 -5.98 -5.50
C GLY A 35 12.56 -6.02 -5.35
N ARG A 36 13.18 -4.85 -5.38
CA ARG A 36 14.63 -4.70 -5.27
C ARG A 36 15.00 -3.60 -4.29
N ILE A 37 15.99 -3.86 -3.44
CA ILE A 37 16.60 -2.84 -2.60
C ILE A 37 17.51 -1.95 -3.46
N VAL A 38 17.42 -0.65 -3.27
CA VAL A 38 18.26 0.31 -4.01
C VAL A 38 19.75 0.06 -3.75
N GLY A 39 20.51 -0.10 -4.81
CA GLY A 39 21.93 -0.43 -4.76
C GLY A 39 22.25 -1.93 -4.83
N HIS A 40 21.25 -2.80 -4.87
CA HIS A 40 21.44 -4.24 -5.10
C HIS A 40 21.17 -4.60 -6.54
N SER A 41 21.93 -5.55 -7.09
CA SER A 41 21.78 -6.03 -8.47
C SER A 41 20.68 -7.08 -8.63
N ALA A 42 20.37 -7.81 -7.58
CA ALA A 42 19.37 -8.88 -7.58
C ALA A 42 18.05 -8.44 -6.95
N ASP A 43 16.95 -9.04 -7.41
CA ASP A 43 15.65 -8.90 -6.78
C ASP A 43 15.62 -9.66 -5.45
N LEU A 44 14.78 -9.22 -4.55
CA LEU A 44 14.54 -9.92 -3.29
C LEU A 44 13.89 -11.28 -3.55
N PRO A 45 14.23 -12.30 -2.76
CA PRO A 45 13.45 -13.54 -2.73
C PRO A 45 11.98 -13.23 -2.39
N VAL A 46 11.05 -13.96 -3.00
CA VAL A 46 9.60 -13.75 -2.83
C VAL A 46 9.19 -13.64 -1.35
N PRO A 47 9.68 -14.49 -0.42
CA PRO A 47 9.32 -14.34 0.99
C PRO A 47 9.77 -13.02 1.61
N ALA A 48 10.85 -12.42 1.12
CA ALA A 48 11.41 -11.17 1.66
C ALA A 48 10.75 -9.90 1.06
N SER A 49 10.07 -10.02 -0.07
CA SER A 49 9.41 -8.88 -0.75
C SER A 49 8.00 -8.58 -0.26
N ARG A 50 7.48 -9.32 0.72
CA ARG A 50 6.13 -9.17 1.28
C ARG A 50 6.01 -7.88 2.06
N CYS A 51 4.95 -7.11 1.81
CA CYS A 51 4.70 -5.85 2.52
C CYS A 51 4.48 -6.08 4.03
N VAL A 52 3.77 -7.16 4.38
CA VAL A 52 3.43 -7.52 5.77
C VAL A 52 4.66 -7.81 6.64
N ASN A 53 5.82 -8.13 6.07
CA ASN A 53 7.04 -8.34 6.84
C ASN A 53 7.54 -7.07 7.54
N CYS A 54 7.21 -5.91 6.97
CA CYS A 54 7.69 -4.62 7.46
C CYS A 54 6.56 -3.68 7.89
N HIS A 55 5.35 -3.88 7.38
CA HIS A 55 4.22 -2.99 7.60
C HIS A 55 3.05 -3.71 8.27
N ALA A 56 2.56 -3.15 9.38
CA ALA A 56 1.25 -3.49 9.92
C ALA A 56 0.18 -2.61 9.27
N ILE A 57 -1.05 -3.11 9.19
CA ILE A 57 -2.22 -2.36 8.68
C ILE A 57 -2.97 -1.71 9.85
N GLN A 58 -2.91 -2.32 11.02
CA GLN A 58 -3.56 -1.82 12.23
C GLN A 58 -2.52 -1.50 13.29
N PRO A 59 -2.74 -0.46 14.10
CA PRO A 59 -1.91 -0.23 15.26
C PRO A 59 -1.91 -1.46 16.18
N PRO A 60 -0.81 -1.78 16.86
CA PRO A 60 -0.81 -2.85 17.85
C PRO A 60 -1.84 -2.54 18.93
N ALA A 61 -2.55 -3.59 19.42
CA ALA A 61 -3.49 -3.43 20.50
C ALA A 61 -2.80 -2.83 21.73
N PRO A 62 -3.46 -1.92 22.49
CA PRO A 62 -2.92 -1.44 23.74
C PRO A 62 -2.80 -2.60 24.73
N GLY A 63 -1.58 -2.89 25.15
CA GLY A 63 -1.25 -3.98 26.06
C GLY A 63 0.23 -3.99 26.39
N PRO A 64 0.69 -4.75 27.40
CA PRO A 64 2.10 -4.92 27.65
C PRO A 64 2.77 -5.40 26.37
N ALA A 65 3.83 -4.71 25.96
CA ALA A 65 4.56 -5.02 24.73
C ALA A 65 4.88 -6.50 24.68
N SER A 66 4.23 -7.23 23.78
CA SER A 66 4.54 -8.63 23.54
C SER A 66 5.95 -8.67 22.97
N SER A 67 6.91 -9.08 23.78
CA SER A 67 8.31 -9.22 23.42
C SER A 67 8.56 -10.43 22.51
N ALA A 68 7.57 -10.86 21.75
CA ALA A 68 7.77 -11.90 20.77
C ALA A 68 8.75 -11.38 19.68
N PRO A 69 9.89 -12.05 19.49
CA PRO A 69 10.82 -11.69 18.42
C PRO A 69 10.08 -11.81 17.08
N GLY A 70 9.99 -10.70 16.33
CA GLY A 70 9.40 -10.69 14.99
C GLY A 70 8.13 -9.85 14.82
N THR A 71 7.56 -9.25 15.86
CA THR A 71 6.35 -8.42 15.78
C THR A 71 6.60 -6.91 15.65
N GLN A 72 7.87 -6.48 15.63
CA GLN A 72 8.19 -5.07 15.39
C GLN A 72 8.22 -4.81 13.88
N ALA A 73 7.16 -4.19 13.37
CA ALA A 73 7.15 -3.69 12.01
C ALA A 73 8.26 -2.64 11.84
N PHE A 74 9.18 -2.87 10.90
CA PHE A 74 10.27 -1.92 10.58
C PHE A 74 9.76 -0.67 9.85
N GLY A 75 8.60 -0.76 9.22
CA GLY A 75 7.94 0.31 8.50
C GLY A 75 6.82 0.95 9.31
N PRO A 76 6.32 2.12 8.88
CA PRO A 76 5.15 2.72 9.50
C PRO A 76 3.91 1.83 9.34
N VAL A 77 2.99 1.94 10.29
CA VAL A 77 1.66 1.32 10.17
C VAL A 77 0.91 1.98 9.00
N LEU A 78 0.38 1.17 8.10
CA LEU A 78 -0.33 1.64 6.90
C LEU A 78 -1.83 1.70 7.17
N THR A 79 -2.27 2.73 7.90
CA THR A 79 -3.69 2.98 8.11
C THR A 79 -4.25 3.86 6.97
N ARG A 80 -5.56 3.75 6.72
CA ARG A 80 -6.25 4.66 5.79
C ARG A 80 -5.96 6.12 6.13
N SER A 81 -6.17 6.52 7.39
CA SER A 81 -5.92 7.90 7.84
C SER A 81 -4.47 8.31 7.64
N GLY A 82 -3.52 7.43 7.96
CA GLY A 82 -2.08 7.69 7.75
C GLY A 82 -1.70 7.89 6.28
N LEU A 83 -2.45 7.30 5.35
CA LEU A 83 -2.24 7.48 3.92
C LEU A 83 -2.97 8.70 3.37
N THR A 84 -4.27 8.86 3.70
CA THR A 84 -5.15 9.82 3.01
C THR A 84 -5.23 11.20 3.67
N GLN A 85 -4.84 11.32 4.94
CA GLN A 85 -4.78 12.61 5.62
C GLN A 85 -3.44 13.31 5.36
N ALA A 86 -3.49 14.63 5.23
CA ALA A 86 -2.28 15.43 5.08
C ALA A 86 -1.46 15.40 6.38
N SER A 87 -0.20 14.99 6.28
CA SER A 87 0.74 14.99 7.40
C SER A 87 2.16 15.26 6.91
N SER A 88 2.97 15.87 7.75
CA SER A 88 4.40 16.04 7.51
C SER A 88 5.11 14.70 7.71
N ARG A 89 5.94 14.33 6.74
CA ARG A 89 6.70 13.07 6.73
C ARG A 89 8.16 13.37 6.47
N ARG A 90 9.06 12.76 7.25
CA ARG A 90 10.52 12.85 7.05
C ARG A 90 11.04 14.27 6.83
N GLY A 91 10.48 15.27 7.54
CA GLY A 91 10.87 16.66 7.42
C GLY A 91 10.36 17.38 6.16
N GLY A 92 9.61 16.70 5.29
CA GLY A 92 8.95 17.32 4.16
C GLY A 92 7.69 18.10 4.53
N PRO A 93 7.12 18.87 3.59
CA PRO A 93 5.87 19.56 3.80
C PRO A 93 4.70 18.60 4.02
N ALA A 94 3.63 19.07 4.66
CA ALA A 94 2.42 18.26 4.83
C ALA A 94 1.88 17.82 3.47
N SER A 95 1.69 16.52 3.32
CA SER A 95 1.26 15.89 2.08
C SER A 95 0.41 14.66 2.36
N ARG A 96 -0.40 14.25 1.41
CA ARG A 96 -1.23 13.04 1.47
C ARG A 96 -0.96 12.17 0.25
N TYR A 97 -1.19 10.88 0.41
CA TYR A 97 -1.22 9.97 -0.72
C TYR A 97 -2.59 10.02 -1.40
N ASP A 98 -2.57 9.93 -2.70
CA ASP A 98 -3.60 9.40 -3.56
C ASP A 98 -3.06 8.14 -4.24
N GLU A 99 -3.86 7.46 -5.04
CA GLU A 99 -3.46 6.25 -5.76
C GLU A 99 -2.20 6.49 -6.61
N ALA A 100 -2.15 7.61 -7.34
CA ALA A 100 -1.03 7.91 -8.23
C ALA A 100 0.29 8.16 -7.47
N ALA A 101 0.23 8.90 -6.36
CA ALA A 101 1.39 9.16 -5.50
C ALA A 101 1.84 7.89 -4.79
N PHE A 102 0.91 7.01 -4.37
CA PHE A 102 1.22 5.71 -3.79
C PHE A 102 1.92 4.80 -4.80
N CYS A 103 1.42 4.72 -6.03
CA CYS A 103 2.02 3.94 -7.11
C CYS A 103 3.42 4.45 -7.47
N ARG A 104 3.59 5.75 -7.54
CA ARG A 104 4.90 6.38 -7.75
C ARG A 104 5.87 6.00 -6.62
N LEU A 105 5.43 6.09 -5.36
CA LEU A 105 6.24 5.69 -4.21
C LEU A 105 6.75 4.26 -4.35
N LEU A 106 5.88 3.30 -4.62
CA LEU A 106 6.25 1.89 -4.71
C LEU A 106 7.28 1.62 -5.82
N ARG A 107 7.17 2.32 -6.94
CA ARG A 107 8.05 2.15 -8.10
C ARG A 107 9.37 2.92 -7.96
N THR A 108 9.33 4.13 -7.44
CA THR A 108 10.48 5.07 -7.45
C THR A 108 11.05 5.35 -6.07
N GLY A 109 10.26 5.17 -5.02
CA GLY A 109 10.60 5.56 -3.66
C GLY A 109 10.48 7.05 -3.38
N ILE A 110 9.73 7.78 -4.19
CA ILE A 110 9.48 9.21 -4.00
C ILE A 110 8.08 9.36 -3.42
N ASP A 111 7.99 9.94 -2.22
CA ASP A 111 6.73 10.17 -1.53
C ASP A 111 5.96 11.40 -2.08
N PRO A 112 4.71 11.66 -1.62
CA PRO A 112 3.94 12.81 -2.11
C PRO A 112 4.57 14.17 -1.82
N ALA A 113 5.47 14.25 -0.81
CA ALA A 113 6.24 15.47 -0.51
C ALA A 113 7.54 15.58 -1.35
N HIS A 114 7.74 14.71 -2.33
CA HIS A 114 8.95 14.58 -3.15
C HIS A 114 10.21 14.24 -2.34
N VAL A 115 10.05 13.59 -1.19
CA VAL A 115 11.15 13.09 -0.37
C VAL A 115 11.41 11.61 -0.69
N ILE A 116 12.69 11.26 -0.80
CA ILE A 116 13.11 9.86 -1.04
C ILE A 116 12.93 9.07 0.28
N ILE A 117 12.24 7.94 0.20
CA ILE A 117 12.06 7.04 1.34
C ILE A 117 13.32 6.20 1.62
N PRO A 118 13.45 5.63 2.83
CA PRO A 118 14.59 4.79 3.20
C PRO A 118 14.86 3.67 2.18
N ARG A 119 16.13 3.37 1.97
CA ARG A 119 16.58 2.32 1.03
C ARG A 119 16.06 0.94 1.39
N ALA A 120 15.81 0.69 2.69
CA ALA A 120 15.31 -0.59 3.17
C ALA A 120 13.94 -0.97 2.59
N MET A 121 13.13 0.03 2.21
CA MET A 121 11.88 -0.26 1.49
C MET A 121 12.20 -0.58 0.02
N PRO A 122 11.82 -1.76 -0.47
CA PRO A 122 12.08 -2.15 -1.85
C PRO A 122 11.38 -1.24 -2.87
N ARG A 123 11.91 -1.22 -4.07
CA ARG A 123 11.22 -0.68 -5.26
C ARG A 123 10.60 -1.86 -5.99
N TYR A 124 9.34 -1.76 -6.28
CA TYR A 124 8.55 -2.86 -6.84
C TYR A 124 8.28 -2.68 -8.33
N VAL A 125 8.30 -3.79 -9.06
CA VAL A 125 7.77 -3.86 -10.41
C VAL A 125 6.30 -4.22 -10.32
N LEU A 126 5.42 -3.25 -10.60
CA LEU A 126 3.98 -3.34 -10.43
C LEU A 126 3.27 -2.92 -11.70
N THR A 127 2.23 -3.68 -12.08
CA THR A 127 1.23 -3.19 -13.04
C THR A 127 0.35 -2.11 -12.38
N ASP A 128 -0.35 -1.31 -13.18
CA ASP A 128 -1.29 -0.33 -12.63
C ASP A 128 -2.44 -1.02 -11.90
N ALA A 129 -2.88 -2.17 -12.38
CA ALA A 129 -3.91 -2.98 -11.73
C ALA A 129 -3.46 -3.52 -10.35
N ASP A 130 -2.20 -3.97 -10.21
CA ASP A 130 -1.65 -4.40 -8.92
C ASP A 130 -1.53 -3.24 -7.95
N CYS A 131 -1.07 -2.12 -8.44
CA CYS A 131 -0.92 -0.92 -7.63
C CYS A 131 -2.27 -0.41 -7.13
N ARG A 132 -3.26 -0.31 -7.99
CA ARG A 132 -4.64 0.03 -7.62
C ARG A 132 -5.21 -0.95 -6.59
N ALA A 133 -5.01 -2.26 -6.78
CA ALA A 133 -5.46 -3.28 -5.86
C ALA A 133 -4.87 -3.10 -4.46
N LEU A 134 -3.56 -2.84 -4.36
CA LEU A 134 -2.91 -2.52 -3.09
C LEU A 134 -3.48 -1.25 -2.45
N TRP A 135 -3.72 -0.19 -3.26
CA TRP A 135 -4.31 1.05 -2.77
C TRP A 135 -5.71 0.82 -2.18
N VAL A 136 -6.58 0.12 -2.92
CA VAL A 136 -7.92 -0.26 -2.45
C VAL A 136 -7.84 -1.06 -1.16
N HIS A 137 -6.98 -2.09 -1.10
CA HIS A 137 -6.81 -2.90 0.10
C HIS A 137 -6.41 -2.06 1.33
N LEU A 138 -5.47 -1.13 1.19
CA LEU A 138 -4.96 -0.32 2.30
C LEU A 138 -5.94 0.79 2.73
N THR A 139 -6.82 1.24 1.82
CA THR A 139 -7.73 2.34 2.10
C THR A 139 -9.14 1.89 2.44
N GLU A 140 -9.56 0.68 2.06
CA GLU A 140 -10.92 0.17 2.29
C GLU A 140 -11.05 -0.72 3.54
N GLN A 141 -9.94 -1.21 4.12
CA GLN A 141 -9.97 -2.08 5.30
C GLN A 141 -10.51 -1.43 6.59
N SER A 142 -10.72 -0.13 6.61
CA SER A 142 -11.12 0.61 7.82
C SER A 142 -12.63 0.68 8.06
N VAL A 143 -13.43 -0.09 7.33
CA VAL A 143 -14.92 -0.04 7.40
C VAL A 143 -15.54 -1.32 7.98
N ARG A 144 -14.79 -2.02 8.86
CA ARG A 144 -15.39 -3.13 9.62
C ARG A 144 -15.27 -2.92 11.11
#